data_274c91528b31f8272345644a371e58f5
#
_entry.id   274c91528b31f8272345644a371e58f5
#
_cell.length_a   1.000
_cell.length_b   1.000
_cell.length_c   1.000
_cell.angle_alpha   90.00
_cell.angle_beta   90.00
_cell.angle_gamma   90.00
#
_symmetry.space_group_name_H-M   'P 1'
#
loop_
_entity.id
_entity.type
_entity.pdbx_description
1 polymer ?
#
loop_
_entity_poly.entity_id
_entity_poly.type
_entity_poly.pdbx_seq_one_letter_code
_entity_poly.pdbx_strand_id
1 'polypeptide(L)'
;IYQVYQVSDSTGETLDRIFTALKAQFRDFECKTIHYSFTRTKNQIDKIISKSLSEKDIIILYTVVDSELSKYLREQAEKNNIPSFEVLGNLISDFSKLLKQKAARIPSGQHALDQEYYKRIEAVQFTMSHDDGKIIKDLEQSDVVLVGISRTSKTPTSIYLANRGYKVSNIP
;
A
#
# COMPACT_ATOMS: atom_id res chain seq x y z
N ILE A 1 -16.40 -16.95 11.02
CA ILE A 1 -15.75 -16.06 10.03
C ILE A 1 -14.86 -15.09 10.80
N TYR A 2 -13.56 -15.14 10.59
CA TYR A 2 -12.61 -14.24 11.24
C TYR A 2 -12.80 -12.79 10.79
N GLN A 3 -12.49 -11.86 11.67
CA GLN A 3 -12.38 -10.44 11.33
C GLN A 3 -10.91 -10.02 11.40
N VAL A 4 -10.34 -9.61 10.28
CA VAL A 4 -8.94 -9.19 10.18
C VAL A 4 -8.88 -7.67 10.17
N TYR A 5 -8.37 -7.10 11.25
CA TYR A 5 -8.13 -5.67 11.39
C TYR A 5 -6.75 -5.36 10.81
N GLN A 6 -6.73 -4.64 9.72
CA GLN A 6 -5.49 -4.16 9.12
C GLN A 6 -5.20 -2.74 9.60
N VAL A 7 -4.19 -2.58 10.45
CA VAL A 7 -3.83 -1.31 11.07
C VAL A 7 -2.52 -0.79 10.48
N SER A 8 -2.55 0.40 9.90
CA SER A 8 -1.37 1.04 9.29
C SER A 8 -1.25 2.51 9.69
N ASP A 9 -0.04 2.99 9.88
CA ASP A 9 0.29 4.41 10.06
C ASP A 9 0.33 5.21 8.74
N SER A 10 0.09 4.53 7.61
CA SER A 10 0.01 5.05 6.25
C SER A 10 -1.31 4.64 5.58
N THR A 11 -1.33 4.57 4.25
CA THR A 11 -2.50 4.15 3.45
C THR A 11 -2.95 2.72 3.72
N GLY A 12 -2.04 1.83 4.13
CA GLY A 12 -2.30 0.41 4.33
C GLY A 12 -2.11 -0.47 3.09
N GLU A 13 -1.73 0.11 1.94
CA GLU A 13 -1.57 -0.64 0.68
C GLU A 13 -0.61 -1.82 0.79
N THR A 14 0.56 -1.61 1.41
CA THR A 14 1.56 -2.68 1.61
C THR A 14 0.97 -3.81 2.46
N LEU A 15 0.26 -3.45 3.53
CA LEU A 15 -0.36 -4.41 4.43
C LEU A 15 -1.42 -5.24 3.72
N ASP A 16 -2.24 -4.61 2.90
CA ASP A 16 -3.28 -5.27 2.12
C ASP A 16 -2.70 -6.26 1.10
N ARG A 17 -1.62 -5.89 0.40
CA ARG A 17 -0.90 -6.77 -0.53
C ARG A 17 -0.31 -7.99 0.18
N ILE A 18 0.32 -7.79 1.34
CA ILE A 18 0.88 -8.87 2.15
C ILE A 18 -0.23 -9.78 2.65
N PHE A 19 -1.33 -9.22 3.15
CA PHE A 19 -2.47 -10.01 3.60
C PHE A 19 -3.10 -10.82 2.47
N THR A 20 -3.23 -10.26 1.28
CA THR A 20 -3.71 -10.97 0.09
C THR A 20 -2.82 -12.18 -0.23
N ALA A 21 -1.50 -12.00 -0.21
CA ALA A 21 -0.55 -13.09 -0.42
C ALA A 21 -0.62 -14.15 0.68
N LEU A 22 -0.77 -13.73 1.94
CA LEU A 22 -0.94 -14.62 3.08
C LEU A 22 -2.23 -15.43 2.97
N LYS A 23 -3.36 -14.78 2.69
CA LYS A 23 -4.67 -15.42 2.56
C LYS A 23 -4.68 -16.50 1.47
N ALA A 24 -3.97 -16.29 0.38
CA ALA A 24 -3.86 -17.25 -0.71
C ALA A 24 -3.19 -18.59 -0.31
N GLN A 25 -2.52 -18.65 0.84
CA GLN A 25 -1.91 -19.89 1.35
C GLN A 25 -2.91 -20.78 2.12
N PHE A 26 -4.12 -20.27 2.42
CA PHE A 26 -5.12 -20.99 3.22
C PHE A 26 -6.42 -21.14 2.42
N ARG A 27 -6.77 -22.39 2.03
CA ARG A 27 -7.93 -22.67 1.15
C ARG A 27 -9.27 -22.34 1.79
N ASP A 28 -9.40 -22.58 3.11
CA ASP A 28 -10.69 -22.47 3.83
C ASP A 28 -10.70 -21.29 4.82
N PHE A 29 -9.86 -20.27 4.58
CA PHE A 29 -9.79 -19.10 5.44
C PHE A 29 -10.80 -18.03 5.02
N GLU A 30 -12.00 -18.12 5.61
CA GLU A 30 -13.03 -17.09 5.45
C GLU A 30 -12.83 -15.95 6.44
N CYS A 31 -12.66 -14.74 5.93
CA CYS A 31 -12.48 -13.56 6.75
C CYS A 31 -13.13 -12.32 6.15
N LYS A 32 -13.52 -11.40 7.02
CA LYS A 32 -13.87 -10.01 6.70
C LYS A 32 -12.70 -9.12 7.07
N THR A 33 -12.27 -8.26 6.15
CA THR A 33 -11.17 -7.32 6.37
C THR A 33 -11.71 -5.94 6.74
N ILE A 34 -11.12 -5.31 7.75
CA ILE A 34 -11.44 -3.96 8.20
C ILE A 34 -10.14 -3.16 8.24
N HIS A 35 -10.10 -2.03 7.53
CA HIS A 35 -8.91 -1.21 7.38
C HIS A 35 -8.93 -0.01 8.34
N TYR A 36 -7.81 0.20 9.02
CA TYR A 36 -7.53 1.34 9.89
C TYR A 36 -6.27 2.03 9.38
N SER A 37 -6.42 2.88 8.38
CA SER A 37 -5.32 3.66 7.79
C SER A 37 -5.01 4.90 8.64
N PHE A 38 -3.78 5.42 8.52
CA PHE A 38 -3.31 6.61 9.23
C PHE A 38 -3.46 6.56 10.76
N THR A 39 -3.27 5.36 11.33
CA THR A 39 -3.27 5.15 12.78
C THR A 39 -1.94 5.62 13.35
N ARG A 40 -1.92 6.82 13.94
CA ARG A 40 -0.70 7.53 14.39
C ARG A 40 -0.74 7.99 15.85
N THR A 41 -1.79 7.64 16.58
CA THR A 41 -1.96 8.03 17.98
C THR A 41 -2.43 6.87 18.85
N LYS A 42 -2.07 6.91 20.13
CA LYS A 42 -2.53 5.92 21.13
C LYS A 42 -4.06 5.90 21.23
N ASN A 43 -4.71 7.05 21.15
CA ASN A 43 -6.18 7.15 21.21
C ASN A 43 -6.86 6.42 20.03
N GLN A 44 -6.26 6.45 18.83
CA GLN A 44 -6.77 5.66 17.70
C GLN A 44 -6.61 4.16 17.97
N ILE A 45 -5.49 3.74 18.52
CA ILE A 45 -5.26 2.34 18.93
C ILE A 45 -6.28 1.91 19.96
N ASP A 46 -6.53 2.70 21.01
CA ASP A 46 -7.51 2.40 22.06
C ASP A 46 -8.92 2.20 21.48
N LYS A 47 -9.32 3.02 20.50
CA LYS A 47 -10.61 2.86 19.80
C LYS A 47 -10.67 1.54 19.02
N ILE A 48 -9.58 1.15 18.33
CA ILE A 48 -9.49 -0.10 17.59
C ILE A 48 -9.61 -1.29 18.56
N ILE A 49 -8.87 -1.26 19.66
CA ILE A 49 -8.92 -2.30 20.68
C ILE A 49 -10.32 -2.37 21.32
N SER A 50 -10.90 -1.24 21.70
CA SER A 50 -12.25 -1.20 22.28
C SER A 50 -13.29 -1.80 21.34
N LYS A 51 -13.19 -1.52 20.05
CA LYS A 51 -14.08 -2.09 19.05
C LYS A 51 -13.87 -3.60 18.90
N SER A 52 -12.63 -4.06 18.91
CA SER A 52 -12.31 -5.49 18.80
C SER A 52 -12.90 -6.31 19.96
N LEU A 53 -13.02 -5.74 21.16
CA LEU A 53 -13.60 -6.41 22.33
C LEU A 53 -15.11 -6.67 22.19
N SER A 54 -15.80 -5.94 21.33
CA SER A 54 -17.24 -6.14 21.06
C SER A 54 -17.52 -7.20 19.99
N GLU A 55 -16.48 -7.74 19.35
CA GLU A 55 -16.59 -8.68 18.24
C GLU A 55 -15.88 -10.00 18.56
N LYS A 56 -16.12 -11.05 17.76
CA LYS A 56 -15.50 -12.37 17.95
C LYS A 56 -14.52 -12.66 16.83
N ASP A 57 -13.57 -13.55 17.11
CA ASP A 57 -12.63 -14.08 16.12
C ASP A 57 -11.80 -12.97 15.45
N ILE A 58 -11.29 -12.01 16.24
CA ILE A 58 -10.49 -10.90 15.76
C ILE A 58 -9.02 -11.32 15.61
N ILE A 59 -8.42 -10.87 14.52
CA ILE A 59 -6.97 -10.91 14.27
C ILE A 59 -6.53 -9.51 13.90
N ILE A 60 -5.50 -8.98 14.53
CA ILE A 60 -4.89 -7.70 14.17
C ILE A 60 -3.62 -7.96 13.38
N LEU A 61 -3.56 -7.44 12.16
CA LEU A 61 -2.36 -7.40 11.34
C LEU A 61 -1.95 -5.94 11.19
N TYR A 62 -0.69 -5.59 11.44
CA TYR A 62 -0.32 -4.18 11.46
C TYR A 62 1.06 -3.87 10.90
N THR A 63 1.17 -2.66 10.32
CA THR A 63 2.41 -2.01 9.89
C THR A 63 2.46 -0.61 10.50
N VAL A 64 3.05 -0.49 11.68
CA VAL A 64 3.26 0.77 12.38
C VAL A 64 4.76 0.92 12.59
N VAL A 65 5.40 1.85 11.86
CA VAL A 65 6.87 1.99 11.89
C VAL A 65 7.37 2.72 13.12
N ASP A 66 6.56 3.54 13.77
CA ASP A 66 6.88 4.12 15.06
C ASP A 66 6.96 3.05 16.13
N SER A 67 8.12 2.92 16.78
CA SER A 67 8.41 1.84 17.72
C SER A 67 7.59 1.93 19.00
N GLU A 68 7.25 3.13 19.47
CA GLU A 68 6.45 3.30 20.68
C GLU A 68 4.99 2.96 20.45
N LEU A 69 4.44 3.40 19.30
CA LEU A 69 3.08 3.07 18.90
C LEU A 69 2.92 1.59 18.58
N SER A 70 3.89 0.99 17.86
CA SER A 70 3.90 -0.44 17.58
C SER A 70 3.92 -1.27 18.87
N LYS A 71 4.80 -0.92 19.80
CA LYS A 71 4.87 -1.55 21.11
C LYS A 71 3.55 -1.38 21.89
N TYR A 72 3.01 -0.18 21.90
CA TYR A 72 1.74 0.11 22.56
C TYR A 72 0.58 -0.72 22.02
N LEU A 73 0.45 -0.81 20.68
CA LEU A 73 -0.58 -1.64 20.05
C LEU A 73 -0.43 -3.11 20.44
N ARG A 74 0.78 -3.65 20.40
CA ARG A 74 1.07 -5.03 20.80
C ARG A 74 0.67 -5.28 22.25
N GLU A 75 1.11 -4.42 23.19
CA GLU A 75 0.80 -4.55 24.62
C GLU A 75 -0.73 -4.49 24.87
N GLN A 76 -1.46 -3.61 24.19
CA GLN A 76 -2.90 -3.54 24.32
C GLN A 76 -3.61 -4.78 23.74
N ALA A 77 -3.13 -5.30 22.63
CA ALA A 77 -3.67 -6.53 22.03
C ALA A 77 -3.40 -7.75 22.94
N GLU A 78 -2.17 -7.91 23.44
CA GLU A 78 -1.79 -8.98 24.38
C GLU A 78 -2.61 -8.93 25.67
N LYS A 79 -2.77 -7.75 26.28
CA LYS A 79 -3.56 -7.54 27.50
C LYS A 79 -5.02 -7.98 27.34
N ASN A 80 -5.54 -7.89 26.11
CA ASN A 80 -6.92 -8.25 25.81
C ASN A 80 -7.05 -9.62 25.11
N ASN A 81 -5.97 -10.41 25.05
CA ASN A 81 -5.92 -11.72 24.41
C ASN A 81 -6.32 -11.67 22.91
N ILE A 82 -5.98 -10.60 22.19
CA ILE A 82 -6.25 -10.44 20.77
C ILE A 82 -4.99 -10.85 19.99
N PRO A 83 -5.04 -11.86 19.12
CA PRO A 83 -3.93 -12.21 18.23
C PRO A 83 -3.51 -11.01 17.39
N SER A 84 -2.23 -10.61 17.48
CA SER A 84 -1.70 -9.47 16.73
C SER A 84 -0.35 -9.79 16.10
N PHE A 85 -0.16 -9.37 14.85
CA PHE A 85 1.03 -9.66 14.06
C PHE A 85 1.60 -8.39 13.47
N GLU A 86 2.82 -8.06 13.88
CA GLU A 86 3.59 -6.96 13.28
C GLU A 86 4.31 -7.47 12.03
N VAL A 87 4.04 -6.84 10.88
CA VAL A 87 4.54 -7.34 9.60
C VAL A 87 5.96 -6.88 9.30
N LEU A 88 6.30 -5.63 9.60
CA LEU A 88 7.59 -5.03 9.24
C LEU A 88 8.54 -4.82 10.40
N GLY A 89 8.09 -4.83 11.65
CA GLY A 89 8.88 -4.41 12.80
C GLY A 89 10.14 -5.22 13.02
N ASN A 90 10.02 -6.56 13.02
CA ASN A 90 11.14 -7.46 13.15
C ASN A 90 12.13 -7.31 11.99
N LEU A 91 11.61 -7.23 10.76
CA LEU A 91 12.42 -7.08 9.55
C LEU A 91 13.22 -5.76 9.59
N ILE A 92 12.59 -4.65 9.95
CA ILE A 92 13.27 -3.36 10.14
C ILE A 92 14.38 -3.46 11.20
N SER A 93 14.09 -4.13 12.30
CA SER A 93 15.06 -4.32 13.38
C SER A 93 16.28 -5.14 12.93
N ASP A 94 16.05 -6.23 12.21
CA ASP A 94 17.11 -7.11 11.73
C ASP A 94 17.97 -6.44 10.65
N PHE A 95 17.36 -5.68 9.75
CA PHE A 95 18.07 -4.85 8.78
C PHE A 95 18.90 -3.75 9.48
N SER A 96 18.36 -3.09 10.51
CA SER A 96 19.11 -2.11 11.30
C SER A 96 20.39 -2.71 11.91
N LYS A 97 20.31 -3.92 12.44
CA LYS A 97 21.47 -4.62 13.00
C LYS A 97 22.49 -4.99 11.90
N LEU A 98 22.01 -5.56 10.79
CA LEU A 98 22.85 -5.98 9.66
C LEU A 98 23.59 -4.81 9.02
N LEU A 99 22.86 -3.73 8.75
CA LEU A 99 23.41 -2.52 8.12
C LEU A 99 24.16 -1.62 9.09
N LYS A 100 24.11 -1.92 10.41
CA LYS A 100 24.66 -1.07 11.47
C LYS A 100 24.17 0.39 11.37
N GLN A 101 22.92 0.57 10.97
CA GLN A 101 22.28 1.86 10.77
C GLN A 101 20.97 1.90 11.56
N LYS A 102 20.66 3.07 12.12
CA LYS A 102 19.38 3.28 12.78
C LYS A 102 18.29 3.50 11.74
N ALA A 103 17.21 2.74 11.79
CA ALA A 103 16.07 2.94 10.92
C ALA A 103 15.42 4.31 11.17
N ALA A 104 15.08 5.01 10.10
CA ALA A 104 14.46 6.34 10.18
C ALA A 104 13.03 6.31 10.74
N ARG A 105 12.33 5.17 10.60
CA ARG A 105 10.96 4.92 11.11
C ARG A 105 9.97 6.03 10.75
N ILE A 106 10.03 6.47 9.48
CA ILE A 106 9.16 7.53 8.94
C ILE A 106 7.92 6.86 8.35
N PRO A 107 6.70 7.14 8.86
CA PRO A 107 5.45 6.69 8.27
C PRO A 107 5.34 7.19 6.82
N SER A 108 4.86 6.34 5.91
CA SER A 108 4.77 6.66 4.47
C SER A 108 6.11 6.95 3.78
N GLY A 109 7.25 6.55 4.33
CA GLY A 109 8.56 6.82 3.76
C GLY A 109 8.74 6.28 2.33
N GLN A 110 7.99 5.26 1.95
CA GLN A 110 7.94 4.74 0.58
C GLN A 110 7.24 5.68 -0.42
N HIS A 111 6.49 6.66 0.07
CA HIS A 111 5.78 7.67 -0.72
C HIS A 111 6.45 9.04 -0.60
N ALA A 112 7.76 9.07 -0.39
CA ALA A 112 8.50 10.32 -0.49
C ALA A 112 8.16 10.99 -1.83
N LEU A 113 7.79 12.27 -1.79
CA LEU A 113 7.52 13.09 -2.99
C LEU A 113 8.86 13.41 -3.64
N ASP A 114 9.52 12.39 -4.18
CA ASP A 114 10.77 12.48 -4.90
C ASP A 114 10.56 12.78 -6.39
N GLN A 115 11.64 12.94 -7.12
CA GLN A 115 11.59 13.19 -8.56
C GLN A 115 10.88 12.06 -9.32
N GLU A 116 10.98 10.80 -8.85
CA GLU A 116 10.30 9.67 -9.48
C GLU A 116 8.79 9.74 -9.30
N TYR A 117 8.31 10.21 -8.15
CA TYR A 117 6.89 10.44 -7.92
C TYR A 117 6.34 11.48 -8.91
N TYR A 118 6.99 12.64 -9.01
CA TYR A 118 6.55 13.69 -9.94
C TYR A 118 6.64 13.24 -11.40
N LYS A 119 7.68 12.50 -11.78
CA LYS A 119 7.81 11.90 -13.10
C LYS A 119 6.66 10.95 -13.42
N ARG A 120 6.23 10.13 -12.46
CA ARG A 120 5.06 9.24 -12.64
C ARG A 120 3.77 10.02 -12.82
N ILE A 121 3.54 11.04 -12.00
CA ILE A 121 2.33 11.88 -12.12
C ILE A 121 2.31 12.57 -13.48
N GLU A 122 3.42 13.15 -13.93
CA GLU A 122 3.54 13.77 -15.24
C GLU A 122 3.27 12.77 -16.37
N ALA A 123 3.84 11.57 -16.29
CA ALA A 123 3.62 10.51 -17.27
C ALA A 123 2.14 10.07 -17.33
N VAL A 124 1.48 9.93 -16.19
CA VAL A 124 0.05 9.60 -16.14
C VAL A 124 -0.81 10.72 -16.76
N GLN A 125 -0.56 11.98 -16.41
CA GLN A 125 -1.27 13.13 -16.98
C GLN A 125 -1.07 13.22 -18.49
N PHE A 126 0.17 13.08 -18.96
CA PHE A 126 0.49 13.03 -20.39
C PHE A 126 -0.27 11.93 -21.08
N THR A 127 -0.21 10.71 -20.58
CA THR A 127 -0.85 9.53 -21.18
C THR A 127 -2.37 9.67 -21.24
N MET A 128 -3.02 10.20 -20.21
CA MET A 128 -4.46 10.44 -20.20
C MET A 128 -4.89 11.48 -21.26
N SER A 129 -4.06 12.48 -21.54
CA SER A 129 -4.34 13.49 -22.56
C SER A 129 -4.08 12.99 -23.98
N HIS A 130 -3.24 11.95 -24.16
CA HIS A 130 -2.86 11.36 -25.46
C HIS A 130 -3.49 9.98 -25.72
N ASP A 131 -4.57 9.68 -25.03
CA ASP A 131 -5.32 8.44 -25.22
C ASP A 131 -6.29 8.57 -26.41
N ASP A 132 -6.38 7.52 -27.24
CA ASP A 132 -7.27 7.40 -28.41
C ASP A 132 -7.09 8.54 -29.45
N GLY A 133 -5.87 9.02 -29.66
CA GLY A 133 -5.58 10.04 -30.68
C GLY A 133 -6.17 11.43 -30.38
N LYS A 134 -6.57 11.71 -29.15
CA LYS A 134 -7.16 13.01 -28.74
C LYS A 134 -6.22 14.18 -29.00
N ILE A 135 -4.93 13.99 -28.76
CA ILE A 135 -3.88 14.99 -29.01
C ILE A 135 -2.79 14.32 -29.86
N ILE A 136 -2.62 14.75 -31.09
CA ILE A 136 -1.52 14.30 -31.98
C ILE A 136 -0.31 15.24 -31.87
N LYS A 137 -0.53 16.43 -31.34
CA LYS A 137 0.57 17.38 -31.03
C LYS A 137 1.41 16.78 -29.90
N ASP A 138 2.69 17.02 -29.97
CA ASP A 138 3.66 16.60 -28.94
C ASP A 138 3.91 15.06 -28.83
N LEU A 139 3.58 14.28 -29.86
CA LEU A 139 3.91 12.84 -29.91
C LEU A 139 5.42 12.59 -29.72
N GLU A 140 6.24 13.52 -30.14
CA GLU A 140 7.72 13.52 -29.94
C GLU A 140 8.14 13.55 -28.46
N GLN A 141 7.25 13.96 -27.56
CA GLN A 141 7.49 13.93 -26.10
C GLN A 141 7.13 12.58 -25.49
N SER A 142 6.60 11.64 -26.26
CA SER A 142 6.27 10.31 -25.81
C SER A 142 7.53 9.45 -25.69
N ASP A 143 7.67 8.74 -24.58
CA ASP A 143 8.66 7.67 -24.45
C ASP A 143 8.24 6.42 -25.24
N VAL A 144 6.91 6.20 -25.37
CA VAL A 144 6.32 5.05 -26.07
C VAL A 144 5.08 5.49 -26.84
N VAL A 145 4.96 5.05 -28.09
CA VAL A 145 3.74 5.23 -28.89
C VAL A 145 3.13 3.86 -29.18
N LEU A 146 1.91 3.64 -28.75
CA LEU A 146 1.13 2.43 -29.01
C LEU A 146 0.22 2.67 -30.22
N VAL A 147 0.41 1.87 -31.27
CA VAL A 147 -0.40 1.94 -32.48
C VAL A 147 -1.13 0.61 -32.68
N GLY A 148 -2.40 0.68 -33.02
CA GLY A 148 -3.18 -0.54 -33.28
C GLY A 148 -4.68 -0.28 -33.30
N ILE A 149 -5.42 -1.23 -33.85
CA ILE A 149 -6.88 -1.15 -33.96
C ILE A 149 -7.55 -1.03 -32.59
N SER A 150 -8.78 -0.54 -32.57
CA SER A 150 -9.57 -0.41 -31.33
C SER A 150 -9.73 -1.76 -30.62
N ARG A 151 -9.84 -1.75 -29.27
CA ARG A 151 -10.04 -2.92 -28.41
C ARG A 151 -8.87 -3.93 -28.35
N THR A 152 -7.64 -3.50 -28.64
CA THR A 152 -6.42 -4.30 -28.50
C THR A 152 -5.66 -4.06 -27.19
N SER A 153 -6.33 -3.63 -26.14
CA SER A 153 -5.76 -3.34 -24.82
C SER A 153 -4.71 -2.23 -24.78
N LYS A 154 -4.69 -1.31 -25.77
CA LYS A 154 -3.75 -0.18 -25.79
C LYS A 154 -3.89 0.71 -24.55
N THR A 155 -5.10 1.18 -24.24
CA THR A 155 -5.36 2.04 -23.07
C THR A 155 -4.93 1.41 -21.74
N PRO A 156 -5.29 0.16 -21.39
CA PRO A 156 -4.76 -0.48 -20.19
C PRO A 156 -3.23 -0.58 -20.18
N THR A 157 -2.61 -0.87 -21.31
CA THR A 157 -1.17 -0.96 -21.45
C THR A 157 -0.51 0.41 -21.27
N SER A 158 -1.07 1.48 -21.87
CA SER A 158 -0.55 2.84 -21.71
C SER A 158 -0.58 3.30 -20.23
N ILE A 159 -1.67 3.06 -19.52
CA ILE A 159 -1.79 3.38 -18.10
C ILE A 159 -0.81 2.56 -17.25
N TYR A 160 -0.61 1.28 -17.56
CA TYR A 160 0.36 0.44 -16.88
C TYR A 160 1.79 0.98 -17.02
N LEU A 161 2.18 1.43 -18.22
CA LEU A 161 3.49 2.02 -18.49
C LEU A 161 3.62 3.41 -17.83
N ALA A 162 2.57 4.23 -17.87
CA ALA A 162 2.55 5.55 -17.24
C ALA A 162 2.79 5.47 -15.72
N ASN A 163 2.21 4.48 -15.06
CA ASN A 163 2.48 4.22 -13.64
C ASN A 163 3.94 3.82 -13.34
N ARG A 164 4.75 3.54 -14.36
CA ARG A 164 6.20 3.34 -14.29
C ARG A 164 7.01 4.55 -14.73
N GLY A 165 6.35 5.68 -14.99
CA GLY A 165 6.97 6.94 -15.35
C GLY A 165 7.25 7.12 -16.84
N TYR A 166 6.67 6.30 -17.71
CA TYR A 166 6.79 6.45 -19.17
C TYR A 166 5.61 7.26 -19.71
N LYS A 167 5.89 8.30 -20.49
CA LYS A 167 4.90 9.06 -21.24
C LYS A 167 4.45 8.23 -22.45
N VAL A 168 3.19 7.88 -22.51
CA VAL A 168 2.67 6.99 -23.56
C VAL A 168 1.59 7.68 -24.35
N SER A 169 1.71 7.66 -25.67
CA SER A 169 0.64 8.05 -26.59
C SER A 169 -0.01 6.80 -27.19
N ASN A 170 -1.32 6.87 -27.36
CA ASN A 170 -2.14 5.79 -27.88
C ASN A 170 -2.86 6.26 -29.15
N ILE A 171 -2.50 5.65 -30.28
CA ILE A 171 -3.05 5.99 -31.59
C ILE A 171 -3.87 4.81 -32.12
N PRO A 172 -5.12 5.06 -32.58
CA PRO A 172 -5.97 4.03 -33.20
C PRO A 172 -5.46 3.53 -34.53
#